data_eae6ca8bce754b5e8e13a3f6ba2f9c24
#
_entry.id   eae6ca8bce754b5e8e13a3f6ba2f9c24
#
_cell.length_a   1.000
_cell.length_b   1.000
_cell.length_c   1.000
_cell.angle_alpha   90.00
_cell.angle_beta   90.00
_cell.angle_gamma   90.00
#
_symmetry.space_group_name_H-M   'P 1'
#
loop_
_entity.id
_entity.type
_entity.pdbx_description
1 polymer ?
#
loop_
_entity_poly.entity_id
_entity_poly.type
_entity_poly.pdbx_seq_one_letter_code
_entity_poly.pdbx_strand_id
1 'polypeptide(L)'
;MSAFAALLGRGPNGLEPPVPIEFAALVQPRSPNTCLAAPPGHPGPKQVTAPILPAAPDVVFTTLLTLAEGFPRTWRLAAWPERRQAQWVERSALMNYPDIIVAEVVATPGGTSLFLYSRSLVGYSDLGVNAQRVAAWRLAFERRIAAR
;
A
#
# COMPACT_ATOMS: atom_id res chain seq x y z
N MET A 1 5.02 -20.18 20.66
CA MET A 1 5.56 -19.61 19.41
C MET A 1 6.03 -18.18 19.70
N SER A 2 7.22 -17.80 19.23
CA SER A 2 7.68 -16.43 19.40
C SER A 2 6.92 -15.49 18.46
N ALA A 3 6.90 -14.19 18.80
CA ALA A 3 6.26 -13.17 17.96
C ALA A 3 6.88 -13.15 16.56
N PHE A 4 8.20 -13.33 16.45
CA PHE A 4 8.89 -13.38 15.16
C PHE A 4 8.43 -14.59 14.32
N ALA A 5 8.32 -15.76 14.95
CA ALA A 5 7.86 -16.94 14.23
C ALA A 5 6.41 -16.78 13.74
N ALA A 6 5.55 -16.10 14.51
CA ALA A 6 4.19 -15.79 14.07
C ALA A 6 4.18 -14.91 12.83
N LEU A 7 5.09 -13.94 12.71
CA LEU A 7 5.20 -13.09 11.52
C LEU A 7 5.51 -13.86 10.25
N LEU A 8 6.11 -15.03 10.35
CA LEU A 8 6.45 -15.89 9.20
C LEU A 8 5.31 -16.85 8.82
N GLY A 9 4.10 -16.61 9.30
CA GLY A 9 2.92 -17.37 8.91
C GLY A 9 2.63 -17.33 7.41
N ARG A 10 1.70 -18.16 6.95
CA ARG A 10 1.31 -18.23 5.53
C ARG A 10 0.23 -17.19 5.22
N GLY A 11 0.35 -16.54 4.07
CA GLY A 11 -0.64 -15.59 3.60
C GLY A 11 -0.89 -14.48 4.62
N PRO A 12 -2.15 -14.26 5.02
CA PRO A 12 -2.48 -13.21 5.99
C PRO A 12 -2.27 -13.65 7.45
N ASN A 13 -1.88 -14.89 7.70
CA ASN A 13 -1.78 -15.43 9.05
C ASN A 13 -0.57 -14.87 9.82
N GLY A 14 -0.68 -14.84 11.14
CA GLY A 14 0.41 -14.45 12.03
C GLY A 14 0.61 -12.93 12.16
N LEU A 15 -0.27 -12.14 11.59
CA LEU A 15 -0.22 -10.68 11.64
C LEU A 15 -1.23 -10.15 12.66
N GLU A 16 -0.95 -8.97 13.19
CA GLU A 16 -1.94 -8.28 14.02
C GLU A 16 -3.17 -7.92 13.18
N PRO A 17 -4.37 -7.88 13.79
CA PRO A 17 -5.57 -7.45 13.06
C PRO A 17 -5.38 -6.07 12.45
N PRO A 18 -5.69 -5.86 11.17
CA PRO A 18 -5.50 -4.57 10.52
C PRO A 18 -6.50 -3.53 11.06
N VAL A 19 -6.00 -2.31 11.21
CA VAL A 19 -6.83 -1.14 11.54
C VAL A 19 -6.59 -0.06 10.49
N PRO A 20 -7.59 0.80 10.23
CA PRO A 20 -7.41 1.90 9.28
C PRO A 20 -6.28 2.84 9.70
N ILE A 21 -5.58 3.39 8.70
CA ILE A 21 -4.54 4.40 8.91
C ILE A 21 -5.13 5.78 8.66
N GLU A 22 -4.83 6.73 9.56
CA GLU A 22 -5.08 8.14 9.34
C GLU A 22 -3.83 8.76 8.71
N PHE A 23 -3.82 8.90 7.38
CA PHE A 23 -2.63 9.38 6.67
C PHE A 23 -2.22 10.81 7.05
N ALA A 24 -3.19 11.63 7.46
CA ALA A 24 -2.88 12.99 7.93
C ALA A 24 -2.02 12.99 9.20
N ALA A 25 -2.07 11.92 9.98
CA ALA A 25 -1.33 11.78 11.23
C ALA A 25 -0.21 10.74 11.15
N LEU A 26 0.06 10.18 9.96
CA LEU A 26 1.06 9.14 9.80
C LEU A 26 2.44 9.65 10.11
N VAL A 27 3.14 8.94 11.01
CA VAL A 27 4.56 9.15 11.30
C VAL A 27 5.31 7.92 10.78
N GLN A 28 6.14 8.12 9.75
CA GLN A 28 6.94 7.03 9.22
C GLN A 28 8.09 6.71 10.16
N PRO A 29 8.46 5.42 10.31
CA PRO A 29 9.64 5.07 11.10
C PRO A 29 10.91 5.66 10.48
N ARG A 30 11.94 5.86 11.31
CA ARG A 30 13.22 6.38 10.84
C ARG A 30 14.02 5.36 10.02
N SER A 31 13.72 4.09 10.18
CA SER A 31 14.38 3.02 9.42
C SER A 31 14.03 3.14 7.93
N PRO A 32 15.00 2.92 7.00
CA PRO A 32 14.78 3.08 5.57
C PRO A 32 14.12 1.85 4.94
N ASN A 33 13.00 1.39 5.51
CA ASN A 33 12.26 0.22 5.03
C ASN A 33 10.78 0.54 4.78
N THR A 34 10.50 1.77 4.39
CA THR A 34 9.17 2.23 4.04
C THR A 34 9.21 3.10 2.79
N CYS A 35 8.06 3.20 2.10
CA CYS A 35 7.87 4.16 1.03
C CYS A 35 6.42 4.62 1.02
N LEU A 36 6.21 5.92 1.00
CA LEU A 36 4.89 6.54 0.89
C LEU A 36 4.80 7.35 -0.39
N ALA A 37 3.81 7.01 -1.22
CA ALA A 37 3.29 7.90 -2.26
C ALA A 37 2.05 8.61 -1.71
N ALA A 38 1.97 9.91 -1.89
CA ALA A 38 0.87 10.71 -1.38
C ALA A 38 0.35 11.67 -2.44
N PRO A 39 -0.93 12.10 -2.35
CA PRO A 39 -1.50 13.05 -3.31
C PRO A 39 -0.72 14.37 -3.36
N PRO A 40 -0.80 15.09 -4.50
CA PRO A 40 -0.26 16.43 -4.57
C PRO A 40 -0.84 17.31 -3.46
N GLY A 41 0.00 18.13 -2.84
CA GLY A 41 -0.42 19.03 -1.76
C GLY A 41 -0.48 18.39 -0.37
N HIS A 42 -0.23 17.09 -0.24
CA HIS A 42 -0.14 16.47 1.09
C HIS A 42 0.99 17.11 1.91
N PRO A 43 0.71 17.66 3.09
CA PRO A 43 1.70 18.46 3.84
C PRO A 43 2.76 17.61 4.56
N GLY A 44 2.50 16.33 4.79
CA GLY A 44 3.43 15.46 5.49
C GLY A 44 4.58 14.96 4.63
N PRO A 45 5.59 14.33 5.25
CA PRO A 45 6.68 13.69 4.52
C PRO A 45 6.17 12.60 3.58
N LYS A 46 6.73 12.54 2.38
CA LYS A 46 6.46 11.50 1.39
C LYS A 46 7.70 11.28 0.52
N GLN A 47 7.85 10.09 -0.01
CA GLN A 47 8.92 9.76 -0.94
C GLN A 47 8.52 10.02 -2.39
N VAL A 48 7.22 9.91 -2.69
CA VAL A 48 6.70 10.03 -4.05
C VAL A 48 5.41 10.85 -4.05
N THR A 49 5.21 11.69 -5.04
CA THR A 49 3.92 12.34 -5.29
C THR A 49 3.10 11.44 -6.20
N ALA A 50 1.92 11.03 -5.75
CA ALA A 50 1.00 10.24 -6.55
C ALA A 50 0.34 11.11 -7.63
N PRO A 51 0.03 10.55 -8.80
CA PRO A 51 -0.61 11.32 -9.86
C PRO A 51 -2.08 11.61 -9.56
N ILE A 52 -2.65 12.55 -10.31
CA ILE A 52 -4.09 12.73 -10.38
C ILE A 52 -4.62 11.88 -11.54
N LEU A 53 -5.57 11.01 -11.23
CA LEU A 53 -6.12 10.05 -12.19
C LEU A 53 -7.47 10.56 -12.73
N PRO A 54 -7.75 10.37 -14.03
CA PRO A 54 -8.98 10.85 -14.65
C PRO A 54 -10.14 9.85 -14.48
N ALA A 55 -10.48 9.54 -13.24
CA ALA A 55 -11.58 8.62 -12.91
C ALA A 55 -12.17 8.99 -11.56
N ALA A 56 -13.43 8.60 -11.34
CA ALA A 56 -14.09 8.84 -10.06
C ALA A 56 -13.47 8.01 -8.93
N PRO A 57 -13.51 8.49 -7.68
CA PRO A 57 -12.89 7.78 -6.56
C PRO A 57 -13.35 6.33 -6.38
N ASP A 58 -14.62 6.04 -6.55
CA ASP A 58 -15.12 4.67 -6.41
C ASP A 58 -14.62 3.75 -7.52
N VAL A 59 -14.48 4.27 -8.74
CA VAL A 59 -13.90 3.53 -9.86
C VAL A 59 -12.44 3.22 -9.57
N VAL A 60 -11.69 4.21 -9.09
CA VAL A 60 -10.29 4.06 -8.73
C VAL A 60 -10.13 3.01 -7.62
N PHE A 61 -10.97 3.07 -6.59
CA PHE A 61 -10.90 2.11 -5.48
C PHE A 61 -11.21 0.68 -5.93
N THR A 62 -12.26 0.49 -6.71
CA THR A 62 -12.62 -0.83 -7.24
C THR A 62 -11.52 -1.40 -8.13
N THR A 63 -10.93 -0.57 -8.98
CA THR A 63 -9.81 -0.97 -9.85
C THR A 63 -8.61 -1.40 -9.02
N LEU A 64 -8.31 -0.66 -7.95
CA LEU A 64 -7.22 -0.98 -7.03
C LEU A 64 -7.40 -2.35 -6.38
N LEU A 65 -8.59 -2.64 -5.88
CA LEU A 65 -8.87 -3.93 -5.24
C LEU A 65 -8.67 -5.09 -6.21
N THR A 66 -9.16 -4.95 -7.43
CA THR A 66 -9.02 -5.99 -8.46
C THR A 66 -7.56 -6.18 -8.86
N LEU A 67 -6.85 -5.08 -9.08
CA LEU A 67 -5.46 -5.11 -9.51
C LEU A 67 -4.55 -5.76 -8.47
N ALA A 68 -4.77 -5.44 -7.19
CA ALA A 68 -3.96 -5.96 -6.09
C ALA A 68 -4.01 -7.48 -5.99
N GLU A 69 -5.13 -8.08 -6.34
CA GLU A 69 -5.30 -9.54 -6.32
C GLU A 69 -4.40 -10.25 -7.35
N GLY A 70 -3.93 -9.55 -8.37
CA GLY A 70 -3.05 -10.08 -9.41
C GLY A 70 -1.57 -10.08 -9.05
N PHE A 71 -1.15 -9.43 -7.98
CA PHE A 71 0.27 -9.42 -7.60
C PHE A 71 0.65 -10.73 -6.89
N PRO A 72 1.85 -11.27 -7.15
CA PRO A 72 2.27 -12.52 -6.53
C PRO A 72 2.47 -12.37 -5.02
N ARG A 73 2.18 -13.44 -4.29
CA ARG A 73 2.39 -13.53 -2.83
C ARG A 73 1.76 -12.36 -2.07
N THR A 74 0.60 -11.90 -2.54
CA THR A 74 -0.11 -10.73 -2.00
C THR A 74 -1.51 -11.16 -1.59
N TRP A 75 -1.90 -10.87 -0.35
CA TRP A 75 -3.20 -11.22 0.21
C TRP A 75 -3.85 -9.99 0.84
N ARG A 76 -5.15 -9.82 0.60
CA ARG A 76 -5.90 -8.73 1.24
C ARG A 76 -6.09 -9.04 2.72
N LEU A 77 -5.77 -8.08 3.58
CA LEU A 77 -6.01 -8.18 5.02
C LEU A 77 -7.35 -7.56 5.42
N ALA A 78 -7.70 -6.43 4.83
CA ALA A 78 -8.96 -5.74 5.09
C ALA A 78 -9.27 -4.74 3.99
N ALA A 79 -10.56 -4.36 3.90
CA ALA A 79 -11.01 -3.24 3.09
C ALA A 79 -12.08 -2.48 3.85
N TRP A 80 -12.00 -1.16 3.81
CA TRP A 80 -12.96 -0.23 4.41
C TRP A 80 -13.51 0.66 3.30
N PRO A 81 -14.57 0.20 2.59
CA PRO A 81 -15.09 0.92 1.42
C PRO A 81 -15.55 2.35 1.71
N GLU A 82 -16.10 2.58 2.89
CA GLU A 82 -16.56 3.92 3.31
C GLU A 82 -15.41 4.93 3.42
N ARG A 83 -14.19 4.44 3.62
CA ARG A 83 -12.97 5.25 3.65
C ARG A 83 -12.20 5.17 2.35
N ARG A 84 -12.58 4.29 1.44
CA ARG A 84 -11.82 3.91 0.24
C ARG A 84 -10.37 3.53 0.61
N GLN A 85 -10.22 2.79 1.69
CA GLN A 85 -8.95 2.29 2.17
C GLN A 85 -8.95 0.76 2.19
N ALA A 86 -7.81 0.16 1.86
CA ALA A 86 -7.61 -1.29 1.97
C ALA A 86 -6.16 -1.57 2.34
N GLN A 87 -5.94 -2.77 2.88
CA GLN A 87 -4.62 -3.22 3.31
C GLN A 87 -4.34 -4.63 2.80
N TRP A 88 -3.09 -4.86 2.45
CA TRP A 88 -2.59 -6.14 1.97
C TRP A 88 -1.29 -6.48 2.68
N VAL A 89 -0.94 -7.77 2.65
CA VAL A 89 0.40 -8.25 2.94
C VAL A 89 1.00 -8.83 1.67
N GLU A 90 2.24 -8.48 1.37
CA GLU A 90 3.04 -9.18 0.38
C GLU A 90 4.19 -9.86 1.11
N ARG A 91 4.43 -11.14 0.79
CA ARG A 91 5.52 -11.88 1.42
C ARG A 91 6.66 -12.10 0.45
N SER A 92 7.90 -12.00 0.95
CA SER A 92 9.06 -12.26 0.12
C SER A 92 9.11 -13.72 -0.30
N ALA A 93 9.64 -13.96 -1.51
CA ALA A 93 9.65 -15.29 -2.11
C ALA A 93 10.52 -16.26 -1.33
N LEU A 94 11.67 -15.81 -0.82
CA LEU A 94 12.66 -16.69 -0.19
C LEU A 94 12.44 -16.82 1.31
N MET A 95 12.32 -15.68 2.01
CA MET A 95 12.29 -15.65 3.47
C MET A 95 10.89 -15.58 4.06
N ASN A 96 9.87 -15.43 3.22
CA ASN A 96 8.48 -15.27 3.65
C ASN A 96 8.27 -14.06 4.59
N TYR A 97 9.11 -13.04 4.47
CA TYR A 97 8.99 -11.84 5.27
C TYR A 97 7.77 -11.02 4.85
N PRO A 98 6.96 -10.54 5.80
CA PRO A 98 5.77 -9.77 5.48
C PRO A 98 6.08 -8.29 5.33
N ASP A 99 5.55 -7.68 4.26
CA ASP A 99 5.46 -6.24 4.09
C ASP A 99 3.99 -5.86 4.04
N ILE A 100 3.63 -4.78 4.70
CA ILE A 100 2.25 -4.28 4.73
C ILE A 100 2.10 -3.17 3.72
N ILE A 101 1.04 -3.27 2.92
CA ILE A 101 0.70 -2.27 1.92
C ILE A 101 -0.67 -1.70 2.26
N VAL A 102 -0.76 -0.38 2.33
CA VAL A 102 -2.02 0.34 2.60
C VAL A 102 -2.25 1.33 1.48
N ALA A 103 -3.45 1.35 0.94
CA ALA A 103 -3.85 2.34 -0.04
C ALA A 103 -5.15 3.02 0.39
N GLU A 104 -5.23 4.33 0.18
CA GLU A 104 -6.46 5.10 0.38
C GLU A 104 -6.67 6.03 -0.80
N VAL A 105 -7.86 5.96 -1.38
CA VAL A 105 -8.23 6.77 -2.55
C VAL A 105 -8.92 8.04 -2.07
N VAL A 106 -8.51 9.18 -2.64
CA VAL A 106 -9.04 10.49 -2.25
C VAL A 106 -9.44 11.30 -3.48
N ALA A 107 -10.54 12.04 -3.35
CA ALA A 107 -10.94 13.02 -4.36
C ALA A 107 -10.01 14.24 -4.27
N THR A 108 -9.62 14.79 -5.42
CA THR A 108 -8.80 15.99 -5.52
C THR A 108 -9.39 16.95 -6.55
N PRO A 109 -9.02 18.22 -6.52
CA PRO A 109 -9.33 19.09 -7.65
C PRO A 109 -8.77 18.50 -8.95
N GLY A 110 -9.65 18.31 -9.93
CA GLY A 110 -9.26 17.77 -11.23
C GLY A 110 -9.27 16.26 -11.37
N GLY A 111 -9.62 15.51 -10.32
CA GLY A 111 -9.72 14.05 -10.45
C GLY A 111 -9.58 13.31 -9.13
N THR A 112 -8.86 12.21 -9.16
CA THR A 112 -8.67 11.32 -8.01
C THR A 112 -7.20 11.02 -7.82
N SER A 113 -6.74 10.99 -6.58
CA SER A 113 -5.38 10.56 -6.25
C SER A 113 -5.43 9.52 -5.14
N LEU A 114 -4.26 9.09 -4.66
CA LEU A 114 -4.23 8.08 -3.62
C LEU A 114 -2.98 8.21 -2.75
N PHE A 115 -3.12 7.73 -1.51
CA PHE A 115 -1.99 7.31 -0.70
C PHE A 115 -1.67 5.86 -1.02
N LEU A 116 -0.40 5.54 -1.13
CA LEU A 116 0.08 4.17 -1.26
C LEU A 116 1.32 4.02 -0.37
N TYR A 117 1.17 3.27 0.71
CA TYR A 117 2.19 3.14 1.74
C TYR A 117 2.62 1.69 1.84
N SER A 118 3.90 1.43 1.69
CA SER A 118 4.48 0.09 1.81
C SER A 118 5.58 0.09 2.86
N ARG A 119 5.50 -0.84 3.81
CA ARG A 119 6.47 -0.94 4.91
C ARG A 119 6.80 -2.39 5.23
N SER A 120 8.05 -2.62 5.59
CA SER A 120 8.51 -3.92 6.07
C SER A 120 8.22 -4.07 7.57
N LEU A 121 7.82 -5.27 7.99
CA LEU A 121 7.67 -5.61 9.41
C LEU A 121 8.93 -6.22 9.98
N VAL A 122 9.89 -6.63 9.13
CA VAL A 122 11.12 -7.30 9.52
C VAL A 122 12.32 -6.57 8.91
N GLY A 123 13.35 -6.35 9.72
CA GLY A 123 14.60 -5.75 9.28
C GLY A 123 14.61 -4.22 9.37
N TYR A 124 15.81 -3.67 9.27
CA TYR A 124 16.05 -2.22 9.31
C TYR A 124 16.02 -1.61 7.91
N SER A 125 16.73 -2.21 6.95
CA SER A 125 16.75 -1.77 5.56
C SER A 125 16.14 -2.82 4.66
N ASP A 126 15.34 -2.38 3.68
CA ASP A 126 14.70 -3.25 2.70
C ASP A 126 15.45 -3.28 1.36
N LEU A 127 16.60 -2.62 1.26
CA LEU A 127 17.37 -2.47 0.01
C LEU A 127 16.52 -1.89 -1.14
N GLY A 128 15.55 -1.03 -0.82
CA GLY A 128 14.70 -0.38 -1.81
C GLY A 128 13.48 -1.18 -2.25
N VAL A 129 13.17 -2.31 -1.62
CA VAL A 129 12.05 -3.18 -2.02
C VAL A 129 10.71 -2.45 -1.92
N ASN A 130 10.46 -1.70 -0.83
CA ASN A 130 9.20 -0.97 -0.68
C ASN A 130 9.06 0.15 -1.72
N ALA A 131 10.15 0.86 -2.05
CA ALA A 131 10.13 1.87 -3.10
C ALA A 131 9.85 1.26 -4.47
N GLN A 132 10.44 0.11 -4.79
CA GLN A 132 10.18 -0.63 -6.03
C GLN A 132 8.74 -1.10 -6.10
N ARG A 133 8.18 -1.58 -4.98
CA ARG A 133 6.79 -2.03 -4.90
C ARG A 133 5.82 -0.88 -5.16
N VAL A 134 6.02 0.25 -4.51
CA VAL A 134 5.19 1.43 -4.73
C VAL A 134 5.23 1.86 -6.19
N ALA A 135 6.41 1.86 -6.82
CA ALA A 135 6.56 2.20 -8.22
C ALA A 135 5.82 1.21 -9.14
N ALA A 136 5.95 -0.09 -8.87
CA ALA A 136 5.30 -1.13 -9.68
C ALA A 136 3.77 -1.08 -9.56
N TRP A 137 3.26 -0.91 -8.35
CA TRP A 137 1.82 -0.78 -8.11
C TRP A 137 1.25 0.45 -8.79
N ARG A 138 1.94 1.60 -8.64
CA ARG A 138 1.51 2.84 -9.28
C ARG A 138 1.46 2.70 -10.80
N LEU A 139 2.51 2.16 -11.40
CA LEU A 139 2.57 2.01 -12.86
C LEU A 139 1.46 1.10 -13.38
N ALA A 140 1.25 -0.05 -12.75
CA ALA A 140 0.19 -0.98 -13.13
C ALA A 140 -1.19 -0.33 -13.00
N PHE A 141 -1.38 0.45 -11.96
CA PHE A 141 -2.61 1.14 -11.64
C PHE A 141 -2.92 2.25 -12.66
N GLU A 142 -1.94 3.10 -12.93
CA GLU A 142 -2.06 4.18 -13.91
C GLU A 142 -2.39 3.62 -15.29
N ARG A 143 -1.75 2.53 -15.69
CA ARG A 143 -2.03 1.86 -16.96
C ARG A 143 -3.45 1.30 -17.04
N ARG A 144 -3.93 0.71 -15.96
CA ARG A 144 -5.28 0.15 -15.91
C ARG A 144 -6.34 1.26 -16.02
N ILE A 145 -6.14 2.37 -15.32
CA ILE A 145 -7.06 3.50 -15.40
C ILE A 145 -7.02 4.14 -16.79
N ALA A 146 -5.85 4.29 -17.39
CA ALA A 146 -5.71 4.87 -18.72
C ALA A 146 -6.35 4.02 -19.83
N ALA A 147 -6.45 2.71 -19.60
CA ALA A 147 -7.05 1.78 -20.58
C ALA A 147 -8.57 1.70 -20.52
N ARG A 148 -9.24 2.48 -19.66
CA ARG A 148 -10.70 2.47 -19.50
C ARG A 148 -11.39 3.28 -20.59
#